data_daae6be5c179a769eb4455d351e59c36
#
_entry.id   daae6be5c179a769eb4455d351e59c36
#
_cell.length_a   1.000
_cell.length_b   1.000
_cell.length_c   1.000
_cell.angle_alpha   90.00
_cell.angle_beta   90.00
_cell.angle_gamma   90.00
#
_symmetry.space_group_name_H-M   'P 1'
#
loop_
_entity.id
_entity.type
_entity.pdbx_description
1 polymer ?
#
loop_
_entity_poly.entity_id
_entity_poly.type
_entity_poly.pdbx_seq_one_letter_code
_entity_poly.pdbx_strand_id
1 'polypeptide(L)'
;MPRIKEGFKGERIVVLPGFLIEELKRDPLGRELYITDIGYYPHAGFHYCERKEEDSNEFVLIYCVEGEGWFELDGKRYDVGANQFFILPKYKAHAYGSKAENPWTIYWIHFDGAKAAFFSVGFSKPHDISPAEHSRIKERLMLFEEIYASVSSGYNKNYMLYATTSLFHFLGSMKFLGEYRECRFAGVQEKRDVVQRLSLIHISEP
;
A
#
# COMPACT_ATOMS: atom_id res chain seq x y z
N MET A 1 -28.32 -2.03 8.15
CA MET A 1 -27.27 -1.10 8.63
C MET A 1 -26.91 -0.16 7.50
N PRO A 2 -26.56 1.11 7.75
CA PRO A 2 -26.11 2.02 6.71
C PRO A 2 -24.86 1.45 6.04
N ARG A 3 -24.71 1.67 4.71
CA ARG A 3 -23.50 1.34 3.96
C ARG A 3 -22.85 2.67 3.60
N ILE A 4 -21.62 2.89 4.05
CA ILE A 4 -20.89 4.15 3.89
C ILE A 4 -19.67 3.87 3.02
N LYS A 5 -19.54 4.59 1.91
CA LYS A 5 -18.39 4.46 1.01
C LYS A 5 -17.23 5.37 1.42
N GLU A 6 -17.53 6.57 1.90
CA GLU A 6 -16.59 7.63 2.29
C GLU A 6 -17.27 8.60 3.27
N GLY A 7 -16.56 9.54 3.89
CA GLY A 7 -17.08 10.48 4.87
C GLY A 7 -16.71 10.12 6.30
N PHE A 8 -15.62 9.36 6.49
CA PHE A 8 -15.14 8.99 7.84
C PHE A 8 -14.38 10.15 8.48
N LYS A 9 -14.60 10.37 9.78
CA LYS A 9 -13.92 11.43 10.50
C LYS A 9 -12.38 11.22 10.45
N GLY A 10 -11.67 12.17 9.84
CA GLY A 10 -10.22 12.11 9.68
C GLY A 10 -9.74 11.34 8.45
N GLU A 11 -10.66 10.98 7.55
CA GLU A 11 -10.27 10.41 6.26
C GLU A 11 -9.43 11.37 5.44
N ARG A 12 -8.60 10.78 4.58
CA ARG A 12 -7.81 11.51 3.60
C ARG A 12 -7.94 10.79 2.27
N ILE A 13 -8.30 11.52 1.21
CA ILE A 13 -8.51 10.97 -0.13
C ILE A 13 -7.90 11.92 -1.15
N VAL A 14 -7.23 11.36 -2.15
CA VAL A 14 -6.86 12.04 -3.38
C VAL A 14 -7.31 11.19 -4.55
N VAL A 15 -8.14 11.77 -5.41
CA VAL A 15 -8.55 11.21 -6.70
C VAL A 15 -7.85 12.00 -7.79
N LEU A 16 -7.03 11.34 -8.60
CA LEU A 16 -6.31 12.02 -9.67
C LEU A 16 -7.26 12.38 -10.83
N PRO A 17 -7.22 13.61 -11.32
CA PRO A 17 -8.00 14.00 -12.50
C PRO A 17 -7.60 13.16 -13.74
N GLY A 18 -8.60 12.83 -14.57
CA GLY A 18 -8.39 11.99 -15.74
C GLY A 18 -7.33 12.53 -16.72
N PHE A 19 -7.17 13.85 -16.85
CA PHE A 19 -6.15 14.42 -17.72
C PHE A 19 -4.71 14.10 -17.25
N LEU A 20 -4.46 14.03 -15.93
CA LEU A 20 -3.16 13.61 -15.38
C LEU A 20 -2.90 12.13 -15.63
N ILE A 21 -3.92 11.29 -15.45
CA ILE A 21 -3.83 9.87 -15.74
C ILE A 21 -3.48 9.65 -17.22
N GLU A 22 -4.11 10.39 -18.12
CA GLU A 22 -3.78 10.31 -19.56
C GLU A 22 -2.37 10.84 -19.87
N GLU A 23 -1.87 11.82 -19.14
CA GLU A 23 -0.49 12.28 -19.24
C GLU A 23 0.50 11.20 -18.77
N LEU A 24 0.22 10.55 -17.63
CA LEU A 24 1.03 9.44 -17.11
C LEU A 24 1.06 8.25 -18.07
N LYS A 25 -0.07 7.89 -18.67
CA LYS A 25 -0.13 6.81 -19.66
C LYS A 25 0.73 7.06 -20.91
N ARG A 26 1.00 8.32 -21.26
CA ARG A 26 1.87 8.71 -22.38
C ARG A 26 3.34 8.82 -21.97
N ASP A 27 3.63 8.94 -20.69
CA ASP A 27 4.99 9.02 -20.18
C ASP A 27 5.66 7.63 -20.12
N PRO A 28 6.93 7.48 -20.56
CA PRO A 28 7.61 6.19 -20.55
C PRO A 28 7.73 5.53 -19.18
N LEU A 29 7.84 6.32 -18.09
CA LEU A 29 7.86 5.79 -16.71
C LEU A 29 6.44 5.65 -16.17
N GLY A 30 5.62 6.69 -16.34
CA GLY A 30 4.26 6.72 -15.83
C GLY A 30 3.40 5.57 -16.33
N ARG A 31 3.47 5.21 -17.62
CA ARG A 31 2.70 4.10 -18.19
C ARG A 31 3.02 2.72 -17.60
N GLU A 32 4.18 2.57 -16.97
CA GLU A 32 4.56 1.28 -16.37
C GLU A 32 3.80 1.03 -15.06
N LEU A 33 3.54 2.09 -14.29
CA LEU A 33 2.78 2.00 -13.04
C LEU A 33 2.33 3.41 -12.62
N TYR A 34 1.05 3.60 -12.35
CA TYR A 34 0.50 4.88 -11.90
C TYR A 34 -0.65 4.68 -10.91
N ILE A 35 -0.85 5.70 -10.08
CA ILE A 35 -1.95 5.78 -9.14
C ILE A 35 -3.13 6.46 -9.83
N THR A 36 -4.34 6.03 -9.52
CA THR A 36 -5.57 6.75 -9.87
C THR A 36 -6.19 7.41 -8.65
N ASP A 37 -6.18 6.70 -7.54
CA ASP A 37 -6.73 7.15 -6.27
C ASP A 37 -5.89 6.61 -5.11
N ILE A 38 -5.83 7.36 -4.01
CA ILE A 38 -5.13 6.97 -2.80
C ILE A 38 -5.85 7.54 -1.58
N GLY A 39 -5.89 6.79 -0.49
CA GLY A 39 -6.51 7.30 0.72
C GLY A 39 -6.23 6.51 1.97
N TYR A 40 -6.69 7.10 3.06
CA TYR A 40 -6.63 6.59 4.42
C TYR A 40 -7.99 6.75 5.09
N TYR A 41 -8.55 5.67 5.62
CA TYR A 41 -9.79 5.65 6.37
C TYR A 41 -9.56 5.18 7.80
N PRO A 42 -9.59 6.07 8.80
CA PRO A 42 -9.50 5.68 10.21
C PRO A 42 -10.85 5.19 10.71
N HIS A 43 -10.85 4.05 11.43
CA HIS A 43 -12.03 3.47 12.09
C HIS A 43 -13.29 3.53 11.23
N ALA A 44 -13.19 3.03 10.00
CA ALA A 44 -14.21 3.18 8.96
C ALA A 44 -15.45 2.33 9.27
N GLY A 45 -16.27 2.78 10.22
CA GLY A 45 -17.50 2.13 10.62
C GLY A 45 -18.50 2.04 9.47
N PHE A 46 -19.08 0.84 9.26
CA PHE A 46 -20.04 0.55 8.19
C PHE A 46 -19.48 0.79 6.76
N HIS A 47 -18.16 0.85 6.62
CA HIS A 47 -17.55 0.95 5.30
C HIS A 47 -17.99 -0.20 4.42
N TYR A 48 -18.45 0.13 3.23
CA TYR A 48 -18.88 -0.83 2.22
C TYR A 48 -18.67 -0.29 0.82
N CYS A 49 -18.03 -1.07 0.00
CA CYS A 49 -17.88 -0.79 -1.43
C CYS A 49 -18.17 -2.09 -2.21
N GLU A 50 -18.89 -1.95 -3.32
CA GLU A 50 -19.17 -3.03 -4.26
C GLU A 50 -18.94 -2.51 -5.68
N ARG A 51 -18.25 -3.27 -6.49
CA ARG A 51 -18.01 -2.98 -7.91
C ARG A 51 -18.35 -4.19 -8.74
N LYS A 52 -19.04 -3.96 -9.84
CA LYS A 52 -19.23 -4.95 -10.89
C LYS A 52 -17.96 -5.07 -11.73
N GLU A 53 -17.91 -6.10 -12.58
CA GLU A 53 -16.76 -6.34 -13.45
C GLU A 53 -16.47 -5.16 -14.37
N GLU A 54 -17.52 -4.56 -14.97
CA GLU A 54 -17.43 -3.40 -15.86
C GLU A 54 -16.95 -2.12 -15.16
N ASP A 55 -17.14 -2.02 -13.85
CA ASP A 55 -16.77 -0.84 -13.03
C ASP A 55 -15.40 -1.02 -12.36
N SER A 56 -14.79 -2.21 -12.47
CA SER A 56 -13.52 -2.57 -11.82
C SER A 56 -12.33 -2.41 -12.78
N ASN A 57 -12.02 -1.18 -13.16
CA ASN A 57 -11.03 -0.86 -14.18
C ASN A 57 -9.59 -0.74 -13.67
N GLU A 58 -9.37 -0.93 -12.37
CA GLU A 58 -8.10 -0.71 -11.66
C GLU A 58 -7.81 -1.84 -10.69
N PHE A 59 -6.55 -1.98 -10.32
CA PHE A 59 -6.17 -2.78 -9.17
C PHE A 59 -6.40 -1.99 -7.89
N VAL A 60 -6.93 -2.63 -6.84
CA VAL A 60 -7.19 -2.00 -5.54
C VAL A 60 -6.39 -2.71 -4.46
N LEU A 61 -5.37 -2.04 -3.94
CA LEU A 61 -4.66 -2.48 -2.74
C LEU A 61 -5.37 -1.93 -1.51
N ILE A 62 -5.64 -2.79 -0.54
CA ILE A 62 -6.11 -2.42 0.80
C ILE A 62 -5.17 -3.03 1.83
N TYR A 63 -4.62 -2.18 2.71
CA TYR A 63 -3.80 -2.57 3.84
C TYR A 63 -4.51 -2.18 5.14
N CYS A 64 -4.96 -3.18 5.88
CA CYS A 64 -5.59 -3.02 7.19
C CYS A 64 -4.50 -2.91 8.26
N VAL A 65 -4.48 -1.80 9.01
CA VAL A 65 -3.51 -1.57 10.09
C VAL A 65 -4.09 -1.79 11.47
N GLU A 66 -5.42 -1.63 11.60
CA GLU A 66 -6.18 -1.87 12.85
C GLU A 66 -7.57 -2.37 12.52
N GLY A 67 -8.20 -3.04 13.48
CA GLY A 67 -9.57 -3.53 13.34
C GLY A 67 -9.68 -4.69 12.38
N GLU A 68 -10.89 -4.88 11.87
CA GLU A 68 -11.24 -6.00 11.02
C GLU A 68 -12.19 -5.59 9.88
N GLY A 69 -12.04 -6.28 8.77
CA GLY A 69 -12.91 -6.15 7.62
C GLY A 69 -13.05 -7.47 6.87
N TRP A 70 -13.51 -7.38 5.66
CA TRP A 70 -13.69 -8.52 4.76
C TRP A 70 -13.71 -8.06 3.31
N PHE A 71 -13.47 -8.97 2.40
CA PHE A 71 -13.77 -8.80 0.99
C PHE A 71 -14.33 -10.08 0.36
N GLU A 72 -15.06 -9.92 -0.73
CA GLU A 72 -15.58 -11.00 -1.57
C GLU A 72 -14.97 -10.86 -2.98
N LEU A 73 -14.47 -11.96 -3.50
CA LEU A 73 -13.90 -12.06 -4.84
C LEU A 73 -14.19 -13.46 -5.41
N ASP A 74 -14.65 -13.53 -6.67
CA ASP A 74 -15.01 -14.78 -7.35
C ASP A 74 -15.96 -15.67 -6.49
N GLY A 75 -16.96 -15.04 -5.83
CA GLY A 75 -17.96 -15.71 -4.99
C GLY A 75 -17.41 -16.23 -3.64
N LYS A 76 -16.19 -15.91 -3.29
CA LYS A 76 -15.55 -16.34 -2.05
C LYS A 76 -15.27 -15.14 -1.13
N ARG A 77 -15.67 -15.31 0.14
CA ARG A 77 -15.45 -14.31 1.20
C ARG A 77 -14.19 -14.63 1.98
N TYR A 78 -13.44 -13.57 2.28
CA TYR A 78 -12.23 -13.58 3.08
C TYR A 78 -12.34 -12.56 4.20
N ASP A 79 -12.06 -12.96 5.44
CA ASP A 79 -11.88 -12.03 6.56
C ASP A 79 -10.47 -11.41 6.51
N VAL A 80 -10.39 -10.16 6.94
CA VAL A 80 -9.14 -9.36 6.96
C VAL A 80 -8.97 -8.78 8.35
N GLY A 81 -7.82 -9.00 8.96
CA GLY A 81 -7.45 -8.44 10.24
C GLY A 81 -6.33 -7.41 10.16
N ALA A 82 -5.94 -6.89 11.33
CA ALA A 82 -4.83 -5.96 11.44
C ALA A 82 -3.52 -6.53 10.91
N ASN A 83 -2.73 -5.68 10.25
CA ASN A 83 -1.47 -6.02 9.56
C ASN A 83 -1.62 -6.97 8.36
N GLN A 84 -2.81 -7.09 7.81
CA GLN A 84 -3.04 -7.82 6.58
C GLN A 84 -3.32 -6.89 5.42
N PHE A 85 -2.87 -7.28 4.24
CA PHE A 85 -3.20 -6.61 2.99
C PHE A 85 -3.70 -7.59 1.94
N PHE A 86 -4.38 -7.07 0.93
CA PHE A 86 -4.77 -7.80 -0.26
C PHE A 86 -4.83 -6.85 -1.46
N ILE A 87 -4.83 -7.42 -2.67
CA ILE A 87 -4.99 -6.66 -3.91
C ILE A 87 -6.11 -7.28 -4.72
N LEU A 88 -7.16 -6.50 -4.95
CA LEU A 88 -8.26 -6.88 -5.85
C LEU A 88 -7.83 -6.63 -7.29
N PRO A 89 -7.95 -7.63 -8.17
CA PRO A 89 -7.60 -7.48 -9.57
C PRO A 89 -8.66 -6.66 -10.31
N LYS A 90 -8.22 -5.97 -11.36
CA LYS A 90 -9.15 -5.28 -12.26
C LYS A 90 -9.98 -6.28 -13.09
N TYR A 91 -11.10 -5.82 -13.59
CA TYR A 91 -12.07 -6.61 -14.38
C TYR A 91 -12.62 -7.83 -13.62
N LYS A 92 -12.78 -7.70 -12.32
CA LYS A 92 -13.40 -8.69 -11.45
C LYS A 92 -14.44 -8.03 -10.54
N ALA A 93 -15.63 -8.59 -10.52
CA ALA A 93 -16.63 -8.17 -9.55
C ALA A 93 -16.14 -8.47 -8.14
N HIS A 94 -16.27 -7.50 -7.25
CA HIS A 94 -15.84 -7.63 -5.88
C HIS A 94 -16.63 -6.73 -4.93
N ALA A 95 -16.68 -7.10 -3.66
CA ALA A 95 -17.18 -6.26 -2.58
C ALA A 95 -16.23 -6.31 -1.39
N TYR A 96 -16.18 -5.25 -0.61
CA TYR A 96 -15.41 -5.22 0.64
C TYR A 96 -16.04 -4.26 1.66
N GLY A 97 -15.71 -4.47 2.93
CA GLY A 97 -16.25 -3.64 3.99
C GLY A 97 -15.64 -3.92 5.35
N SER A 98 -15.93 -3.04 6.31
CA SER A 98 -15.53 -3.20 7.70
C SER A 98 -16.46 -4.14 8.47
N LYS A 99 -15.96 -4.75 9.55
CA LYS A 99 -16.81 -5.38 10.58
C LYS A 99 -17.37 -4.31 11.51
N ALA A 100 -18.65 -4.41 11.85
CA ALA A 100 -19.35 -3.39 12.64
C ALA A 100 -18.81 -3.29 14.07
N GLU A 101 -18.44 -4.41 14.67
CA GLU A 101 -17.99 -4.52 16.06
C GLU A 101 -16.55 -4.06 16.25
N ASN A 102 -15.74 -4.13 15.21
CA ASN A 102 -14.32 -3.75 15.21
C ASN A 102 -13.92 -3.12 13.87
N PRO A 103 -14.38 -1.91 13.55
CA PRO A 103 -14.16 -1.30 12.25
C PRO A 103 -12.68 -1.11 11.94
N TRP A 104 -12.31 -1.46 10.72
CA TRP A 104 -10.93 -1.35 10.27
C TRP A 104 -10.43 0.09 10.08
N THR A 105 -9.13 0.27 10.29
CA THR A 105 -8.36 1.42 9.82
C THR A 105 -7.52 0.95 8.64
N ILE A 106 -7.68 1.58 7.48
CA ILE A 106 -7.06 1.12 6.24
C ILE A 106 -6.30 2.22 5.50
N TYR A 107 -5.20 1.82 4.87
CA TYR A 107 -4.55 2.51 3.77
C TYR A 107 -4.95 1.82 2.47
N TRP A 108 -5.28 2.58 1.45
CA TRP A 108 -5.70 2.00 0.18
C TRP A 108 -5.15 2.79 -1.01
N ILE A 109 -4.84 2.09 -2.10
CA ILE A 109 -4.34 2.65 -3.35
C ILE A 109 -5.05 1.96 -4.50
N HIS A 110 -5.62 2.75 -5.41
CA HIS A 110 -6.00 2.28 -6.73
C HIS A 110 -4.87 2.59 -7.70
N PHE A 111 -4.52 1.63 -8.52
CA PHE A 111 -3.40 1.76 -9.44
C PHE A 111 -3.60 0.93 -10.71
N ASP A 112 -2.92 1.33 -11.77
CA ASP A 112 -2.87 0.56 -13.01
C ASP A 112 -1.52 0.79 -13.72
N GLY A 113 -1.33 0.21 -14.89
CA GLY A 113 -0.13 0.31 -15.69
C GLY A 113 0.36 -1.05 -16.18
N ALA A 114 1.35 -1.03 -17.08
CA ALA A 114 1.88 -2.24 -17.69
C ALA A 114 2.47 -3.25 -16.69
N LYS A 115 2.93 -2.80 -15.52
CA LYS A 115 3.49 -3.63 -14.45
C LYS A 115 2.52 -3.89 -13.29
N ALA A 116 1.32 -3.32 -13.30
CA ALA A 116 0.37 -3.46 -12.19
C ALA A 116 0.02 -4.92 -11.91
N ALA A 117 -0.25 -5.70 -12.96
CA ALA A 117 -0.55 -7.14 -12.82
C ALA A 117 0.59 -7.93 -12.16
N PHE A 118 1.86 -7.57 -12.41
CA PHE A 118 3.00 -8.21 -11.76
C PHE A 118 2.95 -8.07 -10.24
N PHE A 119 2.57 -6.90 -9.74
CA PHE A 119 2.47 -6.65 -8.30
C PHE A 119 1.21 -7.25 -7.67
N SER A 120 0.14 -7.48 -8.42
CA SER A 120 -1.12 -8.02 -7.90
C SER A 120 -1.16 -9.54 -7.83
N VAL A 121 -0.41 -10.23 -8.68
CA VAL A 121 -0.40 -11.70 -8.76
C VAL A 121 0.02 -12.31 -7.43
N GLY A 122 -0.85 -13.20 -6.89
CA GLY A 122 -0.64 -13.88 -5.63
C GLY A 122 -1.33 -13.21 -4.42
N PHE A 123 -1.82 -11.98 -4.55
CA PHE A 123 -2.35 -11.19 -3.43
C PHE A 123 -3.88 -11.04 -3.41
N SER A 124 -4.61 -11.90 -4.13
CA SER A 124 -6.09 -11.96 -4.09
C SER A 124 -6.65 -12.70 -2.86
N LYS A 125 -5.85 -12.84 -1.82
CA LYS A 125 -6.20 -13.35 -0.49
C LYS A 125 -5.52 -12.47 0.55
N PRO A 126 -5.95 -12.49 1.83
CA PRO A 126 -5.24 -11.77 2.88
C PRO A 126 -3.80 -12.29 3.05
N HIS A 127 -2.86 -11.37 3.10
CA HIS A 127 -1.44 -11.63 3.33
C HIS A 127 -0.96 -10.91 4.58
N ASP A 128 -0.28 -11.63 5.46
CA ASP A 128 0.22 -11.10 6.72
C ASP A 128 1.50 -10.29 6.54
N ILE A 129 1.49 -9.09 7.09
CA ILE A 129 2.70 -8.34 7.42
C ILE A 129 2.91 -8.48 8.92
N SER A 130 3.31 -9.66 9.37
CA SER A 130 3.44 -9.98 10.80
C SER A 130 4.31 -8.95 11.51
N PRO A 131 3.82 -8.34 12.61
CA PRO A 131 4.63 -7.47 13.44
C PRO A 131 5.79 -8.26 14.04
N ALA A 132 7.01 -7.90 13.69
CA ALA A 132 8.23 -8.47 14.21
C ALA A 132 9.28 -7.37 14.26
N GLU A 133 10.38 -7.58 14.95
CA GLU A 133 11.47 -6.60 15.08
C GLU A 133 11.95 -6.05 13.73
N HIS A 134 11.88 -6.87 12.68
CA HIS A 134 12.32 -6.51 11.33
C HIS A 134 11.18 -6.37 10.32
N SER A 135 9.92 -6.24 10.78
CA SER A 135 8.75 -6.13 9.88
C SER A 135 8.75 -4.86 9.02
N ARG A 136 9.44 -3.82 9.48
CA ARG A 136 9.56 -2.52 8.80
C ARG A 136 8.19 -1.89 8.47
N ILE A 137 7.21 -2.09 9.34
CA ILE A 137 5.85 -1.54 9.16
C ILE A 137 5.89 -0.02 9.08
N LYS A 138 6.65 0.64 9.97
CA LYS A 138 6.76 2.11 10.01
C LYS A 138 7.31 2.66 8.70
N GLU A 139 8.38 2.07 8.19
CA GLU A 139 8.99 2.50 6.93
C GLU A 139 8.05 2.32 5.74
N ARG A 140 7.26 1.26 5.74
CA ARG A 140 6.25 1.02 4.71
C ARG A 140 5.11 2.05 4.77
N LEU A 141 4.66 2.42 5.97
CA LEU A 141 3.70 3.50 6.15
C LEU A 141 4.29 4.86 5.75
N MET A 142 5.57 5.11 6.03
CA MET A 142 6.25 6.32 5.55
C MET A 142 6.31 6.39 4.03
N LEU A 143 6.53 5.28 3.33
CA LEU A 143 6.44 5.25 1.86
C LEU A 143 5.04 5.61 1.37
N PHE A 144 3.99 5.13 2.03
CA PHE A 144 2.62 5.51 1.70
C PHE A 144 2.39 7.01 1.90
N GLU A 145 2.82 7.56 3.04
CA GLU A 145 2.68 9.00 3.33
C GLU A 145 3.45 9.86 2.32
N GLU A 146 4.61 9.41 1.87
CA GLU A 146 5.40 10.08 0.84
C GLU A 146 4.69 10.08 -0.52
N ILE A 147 4.08 8.96 -0.90
CA ILE A 147 3.24 8.87 -2.10
C ILE A 147 2.05 9.83 -1.96
N TYR A 148 1.34 9.77 -0.83
CA TYR A 148 0.19 10.63 -0.57
C TYR A 148 0.55 12.12 -0.64
N ALA A 149 1.65 12.52 0.01
CA ALA A 149 2.15 13.89 -0.03
C ALA A 149 2.49 14.33 -1.45
N SER A 150 3.11 13.47 -2.25
CA SER A 150 3.47 13.77 -3.64
C SER A 150 2.24 14.06 -4.50
N VAL A 151 1.22 13.18 -4.44
CA VAL A 151 -0.01 13.37 -5.24
C VAL A 151 -0.88 14.51 -4.72
N SER A 152 -0.74 14.89 -3.43
CA SER A 152 -1.45 16.02 -2.82
C SER A 152 -0.80 17.38 -3.08
N SER A 153 0.49 17.40 -3.49
CA SER A 153 1.27 18.64 -3.67
C SER A 153 0.91 19.44 -4.91
N GLY A 154 -0.10 19.01 -5.64
CA GLY A 154 -0.62 19.70 -6.84
C GLY A 154 -0.39 18.91 -8.12
N TYR A 155 -1.04 19.38 -9.19
CA TYR A 155 -1.09 18.70 -10.48
C TYR A 155 0.19 18.94 -11.31
N ASN A 156 1.34 18.52 -10.77
CA ASN A 156 2.64 18.65 -11.40
C ASN A 156 3.16 17.27 -11.83
N LYS A 157 3.54 17.15 -13.10
CA LYS A 157 4.04 15.89 -13.67
C LYS A 157 5.20 15.28 -12.87
N ASN A 158 6.14 16.10 -12.40
CA ASN A 158 7.30 15.58 -11.65
C ASN A 158 6.88 14.96 -10.32
N TYR A 159 5.91 15.54 -9.61
CA TYR A 159 5.36 14.91 -8.40
C TYR A 159 4.65 13.59 -8.72
N MET A 160 3.93 13.51 -9.84
CA MET A 160 3.27 12.27 -10.26
C MET A 160 4.29 11.18 -10.62
N LEU A 161 5.36 11.52 -11.33
CA LEU A 161 6.44 10.58 -11.66
C LEU A 161 7.23 10.16 -10.41
N TYR A 162 7.43 11.06 -9.46
CA TYR A 162 8.01 10.71 -8.17
C TYR A 162 7.11 9.77 -7.37
N ALA A 163 5.80 10.04 -7.34
CA ALA A 163 4.82 9.11 -6.76
C ALA A 163 4.85 7.72 -7.43
N THR A 164 5.05 7.67 -8.75
CA THR A 164 5.25 6.40 -9.50
C THR A 164 6.46 5.62 -8.97
N THR A 165 7.62 6.28 -8.80
CA THR A 165 8.83 5.59 -8.28
C THR A 165 8.64 5.10 -6.85
N SER A 166 8.00 5.91 -6.00
CA SER A 166 7.67 5.54 -4.63
C SER A 166 6.64 4.41 -4.56
N LEU A 167 5.68 4.36 -5.49
CA LEU A 167 4.71 3.27 -5.62
C LEU A 167 5.40 1.94 -6.00
N PHE A 168 6.37 1.96 -6.92
CA PHE A 168 7.19 0.77 -7.21
C PHE A 168 7.87 0.24 -5.95
N HIS A 169 8.45 1.13 -5.15
CA HIS A 169 9.10 0.73 -3.89
C HIS A 169 8.09 0.21 -2.87
N PHE A 170 6.94 0.89 -2.70
CA PHE A 170 5.89 0.47 -1.79
C PHE A 170 5.34 -0.92 -2.14
N LEU A 171 4.93 -1.14 -3.38
CA LEU A 171 4.45 -2.44 -3.85
C LEU A 171 5.55 -3.51 -3.81
N GLY A 172 6.79 -3.15 -4.12
CA GLY A 172 7.95 -4.02 -3.97
C GLY A 172 8.16 -4.48 -2.53
N SER A 173 7.96 -3.58 -1.55
CA SER A 173 8.04 -3.90 -0.12
C SER A 173 6.98 -4.89 0.36
N MET A 174 5.85 -4.98 -0.35
CA MET A 174 4.79 -5.95 -0.10
C MET A 174 5.06 -7.28 -0.81
N LYS A 175 5.51 -7.22 -2.07
CA LYS A 175 5.73 -8.40 -2.91
C LYS A 175 6.97 -9.20 -2.51
N PHE A 176 8.03 -8.51 -2.13
CA PHE A 176 9.31 -9.08 -1.74
C PHE A 176 9.54 -8.88 -0.24
N LEU A 177 8.59 -9.40 0.56
CA LEU A 177 8.53 -9.13 2.00
C LEU A 177 9.79 -9.62 2.75
N GLY A 178 10.33 -10.77 2.38
CA GLY A 178 11.55 -11.36 2.95
C GLY A 178 12.75 -10.45 2.65
N GLU A 179 13.03 -10.21 1.39
CA GLU A 179 14.14 -9.39 0.90
C GLU A 179 14.07 -7.95 1.45
N TYR A 180 12.87 -7.37 1.50
CA TYR A 180 12.69 -6.03 2.07
C TYR A 180 13.08 -5.97 3.55
N ARG A 181 12.82 -7.03 4.32
CA ARG A 181 13.21 -7.15 5.74
C ARG A 181 14.71 -7.38 5.89
N GLU A 182 15.26 -8.31 5.13
CA GLU A 182 16.66 -8.74 5.23
C GLU A 182 17.65 -7.66 4.81
N CYS A 183 17.39 -6.93 3.72
CA CYS A 183 18.29 -5.90 3.22
C CYS A 183 18.62 -4.82 4.26
N ARG A 184 17.70 -4.49 5.16
CA ARG A 184 17.97 -3.52 6.23
C ARG A 184 18.73 -4.17 7.38
N PHE A 185 18.41 -5.40 7.70
CA PHE A 185 19.07 -6.11 8.80
C PHE A 185 20.55 -6.30 8.51
N ALA A 186 20.93 -6.74 7.32
CA ALA A 186 22.31 -6.87 6.90
C ALA A 186 23.09 -5.55 7.06
N GLY A 187 22.54 -4.42 6.59
CA GLY A 187 23.21 -3.11 6.71
C GLY A 187 23.34 -2.60 8.15
N VAL A 188 22.44 -2.96 9.06
CA VAL A 188 22.55 -2.61 10.49
C VAL A 188 23.60 -3.47 11.20
N GLN A 189 23.67 -4.74 10.87
CA GLN A 189 24.67 -5.65 11.43
C GLN A 189 26.08 -5.25 10.99
N GLU A 190 26.27 -4.95 9.71
CA GLU A 190 27.55 -4.50 9.16
C GLU A 190 28.04 -3.20 9.82
N LYS A 191 27.12 -2.23 10.07
CA LYS A 191 27.46 -1.01 10.83
C LYS A 191 27.83 -1.31 12.29
N ARG A 192 27.15 -2.23 12.98
CA ARG A 192 27.51 -2.66 14.34
C ARG A 192 28.87 -3.31 14.38
N ASP A 193 29.17 -4.19 13.43
CA ASP A 193 30.46 -4.88 13.35
C ASP A 193 31.61 -3.89 13.08
N VAL A 194 31.39 -2.88 12.24
CA VAL A 194 32.38 -1.80 12.00
C VAL A 194 32.59 -0.98 13.27
N VAL A 195 31.53 -0.56 13.97
CA VAL A 195 31.62 0.20 15.22
C VAL A 195 32.32 -0.61 16.32
N GLN A 196 32.02 -1.91 16.46
CA GLN A 196 32.72 -2.79 17.41
C GLN A 196 34.20 -2.95 17.08
N ARG A 197 34.56 -3.13 15.80
CA ARG A 197 35.97 -3.19 15.36
C ARG A 197 36.72 -1.89 15.66
N LEU A 198 36.11 -0.74 15.41
CA LEU A 198 36.70 0.56 15.70
C LEU A 198 36.88 0.80 17.21
N SER A 199 35.94 0.37 18.06
CA SER A 199 36.06 0.49 19.51
C SER A 199 37.13 -0.42 20.10
N LEU A 200 37.38 -1.59 19.52
CA LEU A 200 38.45 -2.48 19.92
C LEU A 200 39.86 -1.96 19.57
N ILE A 201 39.96 -1.20 18.48
CA ILE A 201 41.24 -0.56 18.08
C ILE A 201 41.63 0.55 19.06
N HIS A 202 40.64 1.32 19.57
CA HIS A 202 40.91 2.39 20.56
C HIS A 202 41.25 1.90 21.96
N ILE A 203 40.97 0.64 22.32
CA ILE A 203 41.30 0.06 23.64
C ILE A 203 42.69 -0.58 23.66
N SER A 204 43.34 -0.73 22.51
CA SER A 204 44.63 -1.41 22.35
C SER A 204 45.85 -0.50 22.14
N GLU A 205 45.72 0.80 22.33
CA GLU A 205 46.86 1.71 22.37
C GLU A 205 47.35 1.88 23.82
N PRO A 206 48.59 1.60 24.13
CA PRO A 206 49.17 1.72 25.46
C PRO A 206 49.43 3.19 25.87
#